data_6b90d405e4837f1461d40f256edef758
#
_entry.id   6b90d405e4837f1461d40f256edef758
#
_cell.length_a   1.000
_cell.length_b   1.000
_cell.length_c   1.000
_cell.angle_alpha   90.00
_cell.angle_beta   90.00
_cell.angle_gamma   90.00
#
_symmetry.space_group_name_H-M   'P 1'
#
loop_
_entity.id
_entity.type
_entity.pdbx_description
1 polymer ?
#
loop_
_entity_poly.entity_id
_entity_poly.type
_entity_poly.pdbx_seq_one_letter_code
_entity_poly.pdbx_strand_id
1 'polypeptide(L)'
;MSDIIVPQSDVKLCTRNVNLYYGENHALKDINLDIKTNKITAFIGPSGCGKSTYLKSLNRMNDLIPDCKITGRFLLDGEDIYADGVDTNVLRRRIGMVFQKPNPFPMSIYDNIAYGPRVHGIKSKAKLDRIVEESLIGAAVFDEVKDRLHKSALSLSGGQQQRICIA
;
A
#
# COMPACT_ATOMS: atom_id res chain seq x y z
N MET A 1 -9.34 -31.55 6.68
CA MET A 1 -10.48 -30.79 6.16
C MET A 1 -10.09 -29.33 6.27
N SER A 2 -9.84 -28.66 5.16
CA SER A 2 -9.52 -27.22 5.18
C SER A 2 -10.85 -26.47 5.37
N ASP A 3 -11.02 -25.85 6.53
CA ASP A 3 -12.16 -24.98 6.76
C ASP A 3 -12.20 -23.91 5.66
N ILE A 4 -13.26 -23.92 4.88
CA ILE A 4 -13.51 -22.89 3.88
C ILE A 4 -13.88 -21.64 4.67
N ILE A 5 -12.90 -20.72 4.80
CA ILE A 5 -13.14 -19.42 5.43
C ILE A 5 -13.91 -18.59 4.41
N VAL A 6 -15.22 -18.50 4.57
CA VAL A 6 -16.06 -17.57 3.78
C VAL A 6 -16.00 -16.22 4.49
N PRO A 7 -15.41 -15.17 3.88
CA PRO A 7 -15.47 -13.83 4.45
C PRO A 7 -16.93 -13.38 4.55
N GLN A 8 -17.29 -12.69 5.63
CA GLN A 8 -18.58 -12.01 5.68
C GLN A 8 -18.65 -10.98 4.54
N SER A 9 -19.81 -10.75 3.98
CA SER A 9 -20.02 -9.90 2.79
C SER A 9 -19.51 -8.46 2.92
N ASP A 10 -19.20 -8.00 4.13
CA ASP A 10 -18.68 -6.66 4.43
C ASP A 10 -17.16 -6.63 4.75
N VAL A 11 -16.46 -7.77 4.67
CA VAL A 11 -15.02 -7.88 4.95
C VAL A 11 -14.23 -7.77 3.66
N LYS A 12 -13.36 -6.74 3.58
CA LYS A 12 -12.47 -6.51 2.45
C LYS A 12 -11.20 -7.35 2.53
N LEU A 13 -10.63 -7.43 3.72
CA LEU A 13 -9.40 -8.18 3.98
C LEU A 13 -9.53 -8.93 5.30
N CYS A 14 -9.15 -10.19 5.32
CA CYS A 14 -9.10 -10.95 6.55
C CYS A 14 -7.79 -11.73 6.68
N THR A 15 -7.36 -11.91 7.93
CA THR A 15 -6.21 -12.75 8.26
C THR A 15 -6.63 -13.83 9.25
N ARG A 16 -6.04 -15.03 9.09
CA ARG A 16 -6.32 -16.19 9.95
C ARG A 16 -5.03 -16.92 10.29
N ASN A 17 -4.82 -17.08 11.59
CA ASN A 17 -3.68 -17.78 12.19
C ASN A 17 -2.32 -17.30 11.66
N VAL A 18 -2.21 -15.98 11.41
CA VAL A 18 -1.01 -15.42 10.81
C VAL A 18 0.12 -15.36 11.82
N ASN A 19 1.23 -15.99 11.45
CA ASN A 19 2.50 -15.89 12.14
C ASN A 19 3.57 -15.36 11.19
N LEU A 20 4.43 -14.48 11.68
CA LEU A 20 5.55 -13.94 10.91
C LEU A 20 6.81 -13.96 11.73
N TYR A 21 7.88 -14.42 11.09
CA TYR A 21 9.20 -14.52 11.67
C TYR A 21 10.20 -13.72 10.83
N TYR A 22 11.13 -13.04 11.48
CA TYR A 22 12.35 -12.50 10.90
C TYR A 22 13.52 -13.31 11.49
N GLY A 23 14.03 -14.29 10.73
CA GLY A 23 14.92 -15.32 11.27
C GLY A 23 14.26 -16.03 12.44
N GLU A 24 14.87 -15.98 13.63
CA GLU A 24 14.32 -16.58 14.85
C GLU A 24 13.30 -15.68 15.59
N ASN A 25 13.20 -14.40 15.23
CA ASN A 25 12.30 -13.48 15.93
C ASN A 25 10.85 -13.66 15.47
N HIS A 26 9.97 -14.12 16.35
CA HIS A 26 8.54 -14.28 16.11
C HIS A 26 7.82 -12.92 16.28
N ALA A 27 7.70 -12.17 15.21
CA ALA A 27 7.21 -10.78 15.20
C ALA A 27 5.69 -10.65 15.19
N LEU A 28 4.96 -11.57 14.54
CA LEU A 28 3.49 -11.65 14.59
C LEU A 28 3.09 -13.03 15.07
N LYS A 29 2.16 -13.09 16.04
CA LYS A 29 1.77 -14.32 16.73
C LYS A 29 0.27 -14.53 16.62
N ASP A 30 -0.12 -15.52 15.81
CA ASP A 30 -1.51 -15.96 15.64
C ASP A 30 -2.52 -14.81 15.40
N ILE A 31 -2.21 -13.95 14.42
CA ILE A 31 -3.04 -12.79 14.11
C ILE A 31 -4.29 -13.21 13.34
N ASN A 32 -5.44 -12.91 13.93
CA ASN A 32 -6.77 -13.12 13.37
C ASN A 32 -7.49 -11.78 13.35
N LEU A 33 -7.77 -11.23 12.15
CA LEU A 33 -8.30 -9.88 12.01
C LEU A 33 -9.16 -9.74 10.76
N ASP A 34 -10.26 -9.00 10.86
CA ASP A 34 -11.11 -8.61 9.74
C ASP A 34 -11.08 -7.10 9.55
N ILE A 35 -10.80 -6.68 8.32
CA ILE A 35 -10.83 -5.28 7.88
C ILE A 35 -12.04 -5.10 6.97
N LYS A 36 -12.94 -4.22 7.36
CA LYS A 36 -14.21 -4.00 6.66
C LYS A 36 -14.04 -3.14 5.42
N THR A 37 -14.88 -3.40 4.43
CA THR A 37 -14.98 -2.60 3.21
C THR A 37 -15.40 -1.17 3.52
N ASN A 38 -14.76 -0.19 2.90
CA ASN A 38 -15.07 1.24 3.02
C ASN A 38 -15.08 1.75 4.47
N LYS A 39 -14.26 1.18 5.35
CA LYS A 39 -14.06 1.63 6.72
C LYS A 39 -12.60 1.94 7.00
N ILE A 40 -12.37 2.87 7.91
CA ILE A 40 -11.04 3.16 8.45
C ILE A 40 -10.80 2.21 9.62
N THR A 41 -9.72 1.44 9.56
CA THR A 41 -9.26 0.57 10.65
C THR A 41 -7.94 1.11 11.19
N ALA A 42 -7.88 1.45 12.47
CA ALA A 42 -6.68 1.96 13.12
C ALA A 42 -6.03 0.87 14.00
N PHE A 43 -4.71 0.70 13.85
CA PHE A 43 -3.92 -0.17 14.73
C PHE A 43 -3.24 0.66 15.82
N ILE A 44 -3.58 0.42 17.06
CA ILE A 44 -3.06 1.12 18.23
C ILE A 44 -2.26 0.15 19.09
N GLY A 45 -1.12 0.57 19.60
CA GLY A 45 -0.25 -0.24 20.46
C GLY A 45 1.15 0.35 20.59
N PRO A 46 1.97 -0.18 21.51
CA PRO A 46 3.31 0.32 21.78
C PRO A 46 4.24 0.16 20.56
N SER A 47 5.37 0.86 20.58
CA SER A 47 6.41 0.68 19.56
C SER A 47 6.91 -0.78 19.57
N GLY A 48 7.17 -1.35 18.40
CA GLY A 48 7.67 -2.72 18.27
C GLY A 48 6.63 -3.85 18.37
N CYS A 49 5.35 -3.56 18.63
CA CYS A 49 4.32 -4.61 18.75
C CYS A 49 3.84 -5.22 17.41
N GLY A 50 4.52 -4.95 16.30
CA GLY A 50 4.22 -5.60 15.01
C GLY A 50 3.27 -4.86 14.06
N LYS A 51 2.73 -3.66 14.41
CA LYS A 51 1.78 -2.93 13.54
C LYS A 51 2.29 -2.72 12.12
N SER A 52 3.48 -2.19 11.97
CA SER A 52 4.09 -1.95 10.65
C SER A 52 4.47 -3.25 9.94
N THR A 53 4.83 -4.29 10.68
CA THR A 53 5.08 -5.63 10.14
C THR A 53 3.79 -6.20 9.55
N TYR A 54 2.67 -6.09 10.27
CA TYR A 54 1.37 -6.54 9.78
C TYR A 54 0.96 -5.74 8.53
N LEU A 55 1.02 -4.40 8.56
CA LEU A 55 0.68 -3.56 7.39
C LEU A 55 1.51 -3.92 6.16
N LYS A 56 2.83 -4.14 6.31
CA LYS A 56 3.71 -4.57 5.22
C LYS A 56 3.39 -5.97 4.68
N SER A 57 2.77 -6.82 5.49
CA SER A 57 2.34 -8.15 5.04
C SER A 57 1.13 -8.07 4.11
N LEU A 58 0.25 -7.06 4.25
CA LEU A 58 -0.95 -6.93 3.44
C LEU A 58 -0.67 -6.70 1.95
N ASN A 59 0.45 -6.10 1.61
CA ASN A 59 0.89 -5.87 0.22
C ASN A 59 2.18 -6.62 -0.14
N ARG A 60 2.54 -7.62 0.67
CA ARG A 60 3.71 -8.49 0.46
C ARG A 60 5.05 -7.74 0.41
N MET A 61 5.16 -6.60 1.11
CA MET A 61 6.44 -5.88 1.23
C MET A 61 7.46 -6.63 2.08
N ASN A 62 7.01 -7.53 2.96
CA ASN A 62 7.90 -8.36 3.77
C ASN A 62 8.62 -9.43 2.95
N ASP A 63 8.15 -9.78 1.75
CA ASP A 63 8.84 -10.69 0.82
C ASP A 63 10.22 -10.16 0.38
N LEU A 64 10.45 -8.84 0.53
CA LEU A 64 11.72 -8.19 0.21
C LEU A 64 12.74 -8.29 1.35
N ILE A 65 12.35 -8.82 2.50
CA ILE A 65 13.20 -8.94 3.69
C ILE A 65 13.77 -10.36 3.72
N PRO A 66 15.10 -10.52 3.70
CA PRO A 66 15.72 -11.84 3.84
C PRO A 66 15.25 -12.54 5.13
N ASP A 67 15.13 -13.85 5.07
CA ASP A 67 14.73 -14.71 6.20
C ASP A 67 13.34 -14.35 6.81
N CYS A 68 12.50 -13.65 6.06
CA CYS A 68 11.10 -13.43 6.46
C CYS A 68 10.27 -14.67 6.12
N LYS A 69 9.71 -15.30 7.15
CA LYS A 69 8.81 -16.45 7.00
C LYS A 69 7.43 -16.09 7.49
N ILE A 70 6.43 -16.31 6.64
CA ILE A 70 5.02 -16.04 6.94
C ILE A 70 4.23 -17.34 6.82
N THR A 71 3.32 -17.58 7.78
CA THR A 71 2.35 -18.69 7.76
C THR A 71 0.97 -18.16 8.09
N GLY A 72 -0.06 -18.98 7.87
CA GLY A 72 -1.46 -18.55 7.99
C GLY A 72 -2.01 -18.06 6.65
N ARG A 73 -3.13 -17.36 6.68
CA ARG A 73 -3.83 -16.89 5.48
C ARG A 73 -4.08 -15.39 5.49
N PHE A 74 -3.88 -14.76 4.35
CA PHE A 74 -4.26 -13.37 4.08
C PHE A 74 -5.22 -13.36 2.90
N LEU A 75 -6.49 -13.05 3.14
CA LEU A 75 -7.51 -13.05 2.11
C LEU A 75 -7.92 -11.62 1.77
N LEU A 76 -7.80 -11.23 0.50
CA LEU A 76 -8.32 -9.98 -0.06
C LEU A 76 -9.49 -10.33 -0.97
N ASP A 77 -10.69 -9.85 -0.66
CA ASP A 77 -11.92 -10.21 -1.37
C ASP A 77 -12.13 -11.74 -1.47
N GLY A 78 -11.68 -12.50 -0.46
CA GLY A 78 -11.75 -13.95 -0.42
C GLY A 78 -10.61 -14.71 -1.10
N GLU A 79 -9.72 -14.03 -1.82
CA GLU A 79 -8.57 -14.62 -2.51
C GLU A 79 -7.31 -14.55 -1.62
N ASP A 80 -6.61 -15.67 -1.46
CA ASP A 80 -5.37 -15.71 -0.67
C ASP A 80 -4.24 -14.99 -1.42
N ILE A 81 -3.78 -13.87 -0.87
CA ILE A 81 -2.71 -13.06 -1.47
C ILE A 81 -1.32 -13.69 -1.37
N TYR A 82 -1.16 -14.78 -0.61
CA TYR A 82 0.07 -15.57 -0.52
C TYR A 82 -0.03 -16.92 -1.24
N ALA A 83 -1.12 -17.18 -1.98
CA ALA A 83 -1.23 -18.37 -2.80
C ALA A 83 -0.16 -18.41 -3.91
N ASP A 84 0.19 -19.62 -4.35
CA ASP A 84 1.12 -19.82 -5.45
C ASP A 84 0.60 -19.14 -6.73
N GLY A 85 1.52 -18.46 -7.45
CA GLY A 85 1.21 -17.79 -8.71
C GLY A 85 0.59 -16.40 -8.59
N VAL A 86 0.39 -15.86 -7.37
CA VAL A 86 -0.09 -14.48 -7.20
C VAL A 86 0.94 -13.48 -7.69
N ASP A 87 0.58 -12.67 -8.70
CA ASP A 87 1.40 -11.56 -9.18
C ASP A 87 1.38 -10.41 -8.17
N THR A 88 2.53 -10.18 -7.52
CA THR A 88 2.70 -9.12 -6.52
C THR A 88 2.55 -7.72 -7.11
N ASN A 89 2.81 -7.51 -8.41
CA ASN A 89 2.60 -6.21 -9.04
C ASN A 89 1.10 -5.92 -9.18
N VAL A 90 0.31 -6.92 -9.55
CA VAL A 90 -1.16 -6.80 -9.59
C VAL A 90 -1.71 -6.56 -8.18
N LEU A 91 -1.22 -7.29 -7.18
CA LEU A 91 -1.62 -7.10 -5.79
C LEU A 91 -1.33 -5.67 -5.30
N ARG A 92 -0.11 -5.16 -5.53
CA ARG A 92 0.32 -3.82 -5.10
C ARG A 92 -0.42 -2.68 -5.80
N ARG A 93 -1.06 -2.93 -6.92
CA ARG A 93 -2.02 -1.99 -7.53
C ARG A 93 -3.34 -1.93 -6.76
N ARG A 94 -3.75 -3.04 -6.12
CA ARG A 94 -4.98 -3.12 -5.30
C ARG A 94 -4.77 -2.64 -3.87
N ILE A 95 -3.55 -2.81 -3.33
CA ILE A 95 -3.18 -2.42 -1.96
C ILE A 95 -1.96 -1.49 -2.01
N GLY A 96 -2.20 -0.20 -2.12
CA GLY A 96 -1.17 0.82 -2.01
C GLY A 96 -0.63 0.94 -0.58
N MET A 97 0.56 1.53 -0.43
CA MET A 97 1.17 1.79 0.87
C MET A 97 1.76 3.19 0.93
N VAL A 98 1.41 3.92 1.97
CA VAL A 98 2.01 5.22 2.30
C VAL A 98 2.94 5.03 3.48
N PHE A 99 4.22 5.42 3.32
CA PHE A 99 5.22 5.28 4.37
C PHE A 99 5.17 6.46 5.35
N GLN A 100 5.63 6.24 6.59
CA GLN A 100 5.71 7.29 7.61
C GLN A 100 6.62 8.46 7.17
N LYS A 101 7.74 8.15 6.52
CA LYS A 101 8.61 9.15 5.89
C LYS A 101 8.28 9.23 4.40
N PRO A 102 7.93 10.41 3.88
CA PRO A 102 7.68 10.55 2.45
C PRO A 102 8.94 10.20 1.65
N ASN A 103 8.75 9.54 0.52
CA ASN A 103 9.82 9.10 -0.36
C ASN A 103 9.47 9.33 -1.84
N PRO A 104 9.15 10.55 -2.25
CA PRO A 104 8.91 10.81 -3.67
C PRO A 104 10.19 10.52 -4.48
N PHE A 105 10.01 10.09 -5.72
CA PHE A 105 11.12 9.91 -6.63
C PHE A 105 11.82 11.25 -6.92
N PRO A 106 13.14 11.25 -7.23
CA PRO A 106 13.89 12.46 -7.60
C PRO A 106 13.53 12.95 -9.01
N MET A 107 12.25 13.20 -9.21
CA MET A 107 11.61 13.63 -10.47
C MET A 107 10.76 14.87 -10.20
N SER A 108 10.12 15.40 -11.25
CA SER A 108 9.13 16.46 -11.10
C SER A 108 7.90 15.99 -10.31
N ILE A 109 7.12 16.93 -9.79
CA ILE A 109 5.83 16.63 -9.14
C ILE A 109 4.93 15.88 -10.12
N TYR A 110 4.81 16.39 -11.35
CA TYR A 110 4.05 15.75 -12.42
C TYR A 110 4.49 14.30 -12.67
N ASP A 111 5.80 14.08 -12.82
CA ASP A 111 6.33 12.77 -13.18
C ASP A 111 6.19 11.74 -12.02
N ASN A 112 6.22 12.18 -10.76
CA ASN A 112 5.94 11.31 -9.63
C ASN A 112 4.54 10.68 -9.73
N ILE A 113 3.54 11.47 -10.06
CA ILE A 113 2.14 11.02 -10.16
C ILE A 113 1.90 10.27 -11.47
N ALA A 114 2.43 10.79 -12.58
CA ALA A 114 2.29 10.16 -13.89
C ALA A 114 3.08 8.84 -14.03
N TYR A 115 4.00 8.54 -13.12
CA TYR A 115 4.87 7.36 -13.19
C TYR A 115 4.07 6.05 -13.21
N GLY A 116 3.19 5.84 -12.25
CA GLY A 116 2.35 4.65 -12.17
C GLY A 116 1.50 4.45 -13.45
N PRO A 117 0.68 5.43 -13.85
CA PRO A 117 -0.10 5.36 -15.08
C PRO A 117 0.75 5.05 -16.33
N ARG A 118 1.94 5.64 -16.47
CA ARG A 118 2.85 5.36 -17.59
C ARG A 118 3.36 3.93 -17.60
N VAL A 119 3.78 3.41 -16.44
CA VAL A 119 4.23 2.02 -16.29
C VAL A 119 3.10 1.05 -16.65
N HIS A 120 1.86 1.44 -16.39
CA HIS A 120 0.66 0.67 -16.75
C HIS A 120 0.15 0.95 -18.18
N GLY A 121 0.97 1.58 -19.03
CA GLY A 121 0.71 1.68 -20.47
C GLY A 121 -0.09 2.90 -20.91
N ILE A 122 -0.39 3.88 -20.04
CA ILE A 122 -1.05 5.12 -20.44
C ILE A 122 -0.01 6.04 -21.10
N LYS A 123 -0.13 6.22 -22.43
CA LYS A 123 0.78 7.05 -23.24
C LYS A 123 0.17 8.39 -23.63
N SER A 124 -1.15 8.53 -23.57
CA SER A 124 -1.85 9.77 -23.94
C SER A 124 -1.54 10.88 -22.97
N LYS A 125 -0.94 11.98 -23.45
CA LYS A 125 -0.65 13.15 -22.62
C LYS A 125 -1.90 13.73 -21.97
N ALA A 126 -2.98 13.89 -22.73
CA ALA A 126 -4.23 14.43 -22.19
C ALA A 126 -4.84 13.55 -21.07
N LYS A 127 -4.71 12.21 -21.18
CA LYS A 127 -5.13 11.30 -20.10
C LYS A 127 -4.25 11.43 -18.87
N LEU A 128 -2.92 11.56 -19.06
CA LEU A 128 -1.98 11.74 -17.95
C LEU A 128 -2.22 13.08 -17.24
N ASP A 129 -2.41 14.16 -18.00
CA ASP A 129 -2.67 15.49 -17.45
C ASP A 129 -3.92 15.46 -16.55
N ARG A 130 -4.99 14.82 -17.02
CA ARG A 130 -6.22 14.64 -16.24
C ARG A 130 -6.01 13.80 -14.97
N ILE A 131 -5.31 12.66 -15.07
CA ILE A 131 -5.02 11.80 -13.92
C ILE A 131 -4.20 12.57 -12.89
N VAL A 132 -3.17 13.29 -13.32
CA VAL A 132 -2.31 14.08 -12.41
C VAL A 132 -3.14 15.14 -11.68
N GLU A 133 -3.98 15.88 -12.39
CA GLU A 133 -4.83 16.91 -11.79
C GLU A 133 -5.81 16.29 -10.79
N GLU A 134 -6.57 15.25 -11.19
CA GLU A 134 -7.54 14.57 -10.32
C GLU A 134 -6.88 13.98 -9.07
N SER A 135 -5.68 13.38 -9.21
CA SER A 135 -4.92 12.83 -8.10
C SER A 135 -4.45 13.92 -7.12
N LEU A 136 -3.94 15.03 -7.62
CA LEU A 136 -3.50 16.16 -6.80
C LEU A 136 -4.66 16.82 -6.05
N ILE A 137 -5.82 16.93 -6.70
CA ILE A 137 -7.07 17.40 -6.06
C ILE A 137 -7.48 16.43 -4.94
N GLY A 138 -7.51 15.13 -5.25
CA GLY A 138 -7.85 14.07 -4.28
C GLY A 138 -6.93 14.04 -3.06
N ALA A 139 -5.64 14.35 -3.26
CA ALA A 139 -4.65 14.48 -2.18
C ALA A 139 -4.64 15.86 -1.49
N ALA A 140 -5.56 16.77 -1.85
CA ALA A 140 -5.68 18.12 -1.32
C ALA A 140 -4.37 18.94 -1.38
N VAL A 141 -3.63 18.85 -2.51
CA VAL A 141 -2.35 19.54 -2.69
C VAL A 141 -2.28 20.32 -4.00
N PHE A 142 -3.29 20.21 -4.87
CA PHE A 142 -3.30 20.81 -6.21
C PHE A 142 -3.01 22.31 -6.18
N ASP A 143 -3.76 23.09 -5.40
CA ASP A 143 -3.62 24.56 -5.34
C ASP A 143 -2.24 25.02 -4.86
N GLU A 144 -1.55 24.20 -4.08
CA GLU A 144 -0.22 24.51 -3.57
C GLU A 144 0.88 24.26 -4.61
N VAL A 145 0.63 23.41 -5.63
CA VAL A 145 1.67 22.93 -6.56
C VAL A 145 1.36 23.16 -8.03
N LYS A 146 0.15 23.57 -8.41
CA LYS A 146 -0.31 23.71 -9.81
C LYS A 146 0.62 24.54 -10.70
N ASP A 147 1.24 25.61 -10.16
CA ASP A 147 2.13 26.49 -10.91
C ASP A 147 3.59 25.98 -10.99
N ARG A 148 3.88 24.83 -10.39
CA ARG A 148 5.24 24.27 -10.31
C ARG A 148 5.30 22.75 -10.52
N LEU A 149 4.35 22.19 -11.27
CA LEU A 149 4.26 20.74 -11.52
C LEU A 149 5.54 20.13 -12.11
N HIS A 150 6.30 20.91 -12.88
CA HIS A 150 7.56 20.49 -13.48
C HIS A 150 8.79 20.74 -12.59
N LYS A 151 8.62 21.25 -11.37
CA LYS A 151 9.71 21.38 -10.39
C LYS A 151 9.91 20.05 -9.66
N SER A 152 11.10 19.88 -9.10
CA SER A 152 11.45 18.68 -8.32
C SER A 152 10.51 18.49 -7.13
N ALA A 153 9.97 17.28 -6.97
CA ALA A 153 9.17 16.90 -5.80
C ALA A 153 9.97 16.96 -4.48
N LEU A 154 11.30 16.80 -4.55
CA LEU A 154 12.17 16.89 -3.38
C LEU A 154 12.29 18.31 -2.81
N SER A 155 11.92 19.35 -3.57
CA SER A 155 11.92 20.75 -3.10
C SER A 155 10.69 21.12 -2.27
N LEU A 156 9.73 20.21 -2.15
CA LEU A 156 8.49 20.40 -1.40
C LEU A 156 8.71 20.23 0.12
N SER A 157 7.85 20.84 0.93
CA SER A 157 7.80 20.57 2.37
C SER A 157 7.45 19.10 2.65
N GLY A 158 7.81 18.57 3.81
CA GLY A 158 7.53 17.19 4.19
C GLY A 158 6.03 16.82 4.09
N GLY A 159 5.13 17.72 4.49
CA GLY A 159 3.68 17.52 4.37
C GLY A 159 3.20 17.51 2.91
N GLN A 160 3.78 18.34 2.04
CA GLN A 160 3.49 18.33 0.61
C GLN A 160 4.02 17.05 -0.04
N GLN A 161 5.26 16.64 0.29
CA GLN A 161 5.82 15.37 -0.19
C GLN A 161 4.96 14.18 0.20
N GLN A 162 4.43 14.18 1.43
CA GLN A 162 3.54 13.12 1.89
C GLN A 162 2.26 13.05 1.04
N ARG A 163 1.65 14.22 0.75
CA ARG A 163 0.45 14.26 -0.10
C ARG A 163 0.75 13.89 -1.57
N ILE A 164 1.95 14.18 -2.08
CA ILE A 164 2.39 13.70 -3.40
C ILE A 164 2.54 12.17 -3.41
N CYS A 165 3.00 11.56 -2.33
CA CYS A 165 3.07 10.09 -2.21
C CYS A 165 1.70 9.43 -2.06
N ILE A 166 0.65 10.18 -1.73
CA ILE A 166 -0.74 9.72 -1.65
C ILE A 166 -1.45 9.87 -3.01
N ALA A 167 -1.12 10.95 -3.76
CA ALA A 167 -1.65 11.24 -5.08
C ALA A 167 -1.24 10.19 -6.12
#